data_f3979e0f7b2fd998026e96cbd0fe22e3
#
_entry.id   f3979e0f7b2fd998026e96cbd0fe22e3
#
_cell.length_a   1.000
_cell.length_b   1.000
_cell.length_c   1.000
_cell.angle_alpha   90.00
_cell.angle_beta   90.00
_cell.angle_gamma   90.00
#
_symmetry.space_group_name_H-M   'P 1'
#
loop_
_entity.id
_entity.type
_entity.pdbx_description
1 polymer ?
#
loop_
_entity_poly.entity_id
_entity_poly.type
_entity_poly.pdbx_seq_one_letter_code
_entity_poly.pdbx_strand_id
1 'polypeptide(L)'
;DLCSLLANALENAINSCIKQCDNAASKDNKRLITIKLFEKNNKICINIANTYFKEPRFHNQIPVTDEPDHGIGVRSIISVIEKYNGIYAFFTKDGTFYFQACI
;
A
#
# COMPACT_ATOMS: atom_id res chain seq x y z
N ASP A 1 13.98 0.87 8.12
CA ASP A 1 14.80 0.21 7.13
C ASP A 1 13.94 -0.39 6.03
N LEU A 2 14.58 -0.87 4.95
CA LEU A 2 13.88 -1.35 3.77
C LEU A 2 13.02 -2.59 4.06
N CYS A 3 13.50 -3.47 4.91
CA CYS A 3 12.75 -4.68 5.28
C CYS A 3 11.46 -4.32 6.02
N SER A 4 11.52 -3.37 6.93
CA SER A 4 10.33 -2.90 7.65
C SER A 4 9.33 -2.25 6.70
N LEU A 5 9.82 -1.46 5.75
CA LEU A 5 8.96 -0.83 4.76
C LEU A 5 8.22 -1.87 3.93
N LEU A 6 8.94 -2.85 3.40
CA LEU A 6 8.35 -3.91 2.59
C LEU A 6 7.35 -4.75 3.40
N ALA A 7 7.71 -5.11 4.62
CA ALA A 7 6.83 -5.91 5.49
C ALA A 7 5.51 -5.17 5.76
N ASN A 8 5.60 -3.89 6.11
CA ASN A 8 4.41 -3.09 6.42
C ASN A 8 3.53 -2.88 5.18
N ALA A 9 4.15 -2.60 4.03
CA ALA A 9 3.41 -2.40 2.79
C ALA A 9 2.72 -3.68 2.33
N LEU A 10 3.40 -4.81 2.42
CA LEU A 10 2.83 -6.11 2.07
C LEU A 10 1.70 -6.50 3.02
N GLU A 11 1.87 -6.26 4.31
CA GLU A 11 0.83 -6.54 5.29
C GLU A 11 -0.43 -5.73 5.00
N ASN A 12 -0.30 -4.45 4.66
CA ASN A 12 -1.44 -3.63 4.27
C ASN A 12 -2.15 -4.20 3.04
N ALA A 13 -1.39 -4.63 2.03
CA ALA A 13 -1.95 -5.19 0.81
C ALA A 13 -2.69 -6.51 1.09
N ILE A 14 -2.09 -7.38 1.90
CA ILE A 14 -2.68 -8.66 2.26
C ILE A 14 -3.97 -8.45 3.06
N ASN A 15 -3.96 -7.55 4.04
CA ASN A 15 -5.13 -7.27 4.85
C ASN A 15 -6.28 -6.71 4.01
N SER A 16 -5.99 -5.87 3.03
CA SER A 16 -7.00 -5.35 2.12
C SER A 16 -7.65 -6.48 1.30
N CYS A 17 -6.85 -7.42 0.82
CA CYS A 17 -7.37 -8.55 0.06
C CYS A 17 -8.17 -9.52 0.93
N ILE A 18 -7.79 -9.71 2.20
CA ILE A 18 -8.55 -10.54 3.14
C ILE A 18 -9.92 -9.93 3.39
N LYS A 19 -9.99 -8.61 3.62
CA LYS A 19 -11.26 -7.91 3.82
C LYS A 19 -12.15 -8.02 2.58
N GLN A 20 -11.57 -7.96 1.39
CA GLN A 20 -12.30 -8.15 0.15
C GLN A 20 -12.92 -9.56 0.11
N CYS A 21 -12.21 -10.55 0.62
CA CYS A 21 -12.69 -11.93 0.68
C CYS A 21 -13.89 -12.07 1.61
N ASP A 22 -13.81 -11.49 2.79
CA ASP A 22 -14.87 -11.60 3.80
C ASP A 22 -16.16 -10.93 3.36
N ASN A 23 -16.06 -9.95 2.47
CA ASN A 23 -17.21 -9.20 1.98
C ASN A 23 -17.59 -9.55 0.55
N ALA A 24 -17.07 -10.65 0.02
CA ALA A 24 -17.29 -11.03 -1.38
C ALA A 24 -18.71 -11.51 -1.62
N ALA A 25 -19.62 -10.58 -1.84
CA ALA A 25 -20.94 -10.87 -2.35
C ALA A 25 -20.91 -11.17 -3.85
N SER A 26 -19.84 -10.86 -4.55
CA SER A 26 -19.70 -11.13 -5.96
C SER A 26 -18.56 -12.10 -6.23
N LYS A 27 -18.86 -13.14 -6.97
CA LYS A 27 -17.91 -14.19 -7.33
C LYS A 27 -16.85 -13.71 -8.33
N ASP A 28 -17.00 -12.49 -8.87
CA ASP A 28 -16.12 -11.97 -9.92
C ASP A 28 -15.01 -11.06 -9.42
N ASN A 29 -14.95 -10.83 -8.12
CA ASN A 29 -13.90 -9.97 -7.56
C ASN A 29 -12.60 -10.74 -7.42
N LYS A 30 -11.74 -10.58 -8.40
CA LYS A 30 -10.39 -11.14 -8.33
C LYS A 30 -9.59 -10.35 -7.32
N ARG A 31 -8.97 -11.07 -6.39
CA ARG A 31 -8.03 -10.47 -5.45
C ARG A 31 -6.65 -10.59 -6.03
N LEU A 32 -5.99 -9.45 -6.19
CA LEU A 32 -4.69 -9.41 -6.84
C LEU A 32 -3.75 -8.48 -6.10
N ILE A 33 -2.54 -8.95 -5.88
CA ILE A 33 -1.44 -8.15 -5.34
C ILE A 33 -0.32 -8.22 -6.35
N THR A 34 0.16 -7.05 -6.77
CA THR A 34 1.28 -6.93 -7.69
C THR A 34 2.41 -6.17 -7.02
N ILE A 35 3.62 -6.70 -7.11
CA ILE A 35 4.80 -6.09 -6.53
C ILE A 35 5.85 -5.92 -7.61
N LYS A 36 6.40 -4.70 -7.72
CA LYS A 36 7.50 -4.40 -8.61
C LYS A 36 8.62 -3.72 -7.84
N LEU A 37 9.83 -4.20 -8.03
CA LEU A 37 11.04 -3.58 -7.51
C LEU A 37 11.95 -3.28 -8.70
N PHE A 38 12.43 -2.04 -8.78
CA PHE A 38 13.31 -1.66 -9.88
C PHE A 38 14.23 -0.53 -9.45
N GLU A 39 15.28 -0.33 -10.22
CA GLU A 39 16.23 0.75 -10.00
C GLU A 39 15.99 1.85 -11.01
N LYS A 40 15.98 3.11 -10.56
CA LYS A 40 15.84 4.27 -11.42
C LYS A 40 16.64 5.42 -10.82
N ASN A 41 17.56 5.99 -11.61
CA ASN A 41 18.39 7.13 -11.19
C ASN A 41 19.13 6.85 -9.88
N ASN A 42 19.68 5.64 -9.76
CA ASN A 42 20.41 5.17 -8.58
C ASN A 42 19.54 5.08 -7.31
N LYS A 43 18.24 5.02 -7.49
CA LYS A 43 17.29 4.83 -6.38
C LYS A 43 16.56 3.52 -6.55
N ILE A 44 16.25 2.88 -5.42
CA ILE A 44 15.41 1.69 -5.43
C ILE A 44 13.96 2.13 -5.40
N CYS A 45 13.20 1.72 -6.40
CA CYS A 45 11.78 2.06 -6.52
C CYS A 45 10.92 0.82 -6.26
N ILE A 46 9.84 1.03 -5.52
CA ILE A 46 8.93 -0.02 -5.10
C ILE A 46 7.53 0.37 -5.54
N ASN A 47 6.84 -0.54 -6.25
CA ASN A 47 5.43 -0.38 -6.58
C ASN A 47 4.68 -1.58 -6.02
N ILE A 48 3.67 -1.33 -5.19
CA ILE A 48 2.79 -2.37 -4.68
C ILE A 48 1.37 -1.96 -5.01
N ALA A 49 0.64 -2.85 -5.68
CA ALA A 49 -0.75 -2.62 -6.04
C ALA A 49 -1.60 -3.75 -5.48
N ASN A 50 -2.78 -3.41 -4.96
CA ASN A 50 -3.72 -4.42 -4.48
C ASN A 50 -5.15 -4.00 -4.77
N THR A 51 -5.99 -5.01 -5.07
CA THR A 51 -7.42 -4.79 -5.19
C THR A 51 -8.02 -4.54 -3.81
N TYR A 52 -9.18 -3.85 -3.76
CA TYR A 52 -9.87 -3.59 -2.50
C TYR A 52 -11.38 -3.76 -2.70
N PHE A 53 -12.06 -4.02 -1.58
CA PHE A 53 -13.52 -4.12 -1.56
C PHE A 53 -14.15 -2.75 -1.38
N LYS A 54 -13.66 -1.98 -0.40
CA LYS A 54 -14.16 -0.65 -0.09
C LYS A 54 -13.08 0.36 -0.38
N GLU A 55 -13.44 1.42 -1.12
CA GLU A 55 -12.49 2.46 -1.48
C GLU A 55 -11.86 3.08 -0.23
N PRO A 56 -10.52 3.14 -0.16
CA PRO A 56 -9.84 3.75 0.98
C PRO A 56 -10.13 5.24 1.05
N ARG A 57 -10.17 5.77 2.26
CA ARG A 57 -10.26 7.20 2.48
C ARG A 57 -8.86 7.77 2.57
N PHE A 58 -8.72 9.02 2.13
CA PHE A 58 -7.44 9.72 2.14
C PHE A 58 -7.55 11.03 2.92
N HIS A 59 -6.48 11.37 3.63
CA HIS A 59 -6.32 12.66 4.27
C HIS A 59 -4.93 13.18 3.90
N ASN A 60 -4.86 14.33 3.23
CA ASN A 60 -3.60 14.89 2.72
C ASN A 60 -2.83 13.88 1.87
N GLN A 61 -3.55 13.16 1.00
CA GLN A 61 -2.98 12.16 0.08
C GLN A 61 -2.41 10.92 0.78
N ILE A 62 -2.72 10.75 2.07
CA ILE A 62 -2.29 9.59 2.85
C ILE A 62 -3.54 8.78 3.22
N PRO A 63 -3.53 7.46 3.00
CA PRO A 63 -4.67 6.63 3.37
C PRO A 63 -4.88 6.63 4.88
N VAL A 64 -6.15 6.71 5.29
CA VAL A 64 -6.53 6.67 6.70
C VAL A 64 -7.45 5.50 6.96
N THR A 65 -7.43 4.99 8.18
CA THR A 65 -8.25 3.88 8.59
C THR A 65 -8.84 4.13 9.97
N ASP A 66 -10.05 3.61 10.18
CA ASP A 66 -10.69 3.64 11.50
C ASP A 66 -10.15 2.54 12.41
N GLU A 67 -9.38 1.59 11.88
CA GLU A 67 -8.83 0.50 12.66
C GLU A 67 -7.54 0.96 13.34
N PRO A 68 -7.43 0.85 14.68
CA PRO A 68 -6.31 1.40 15.43
C PRO A 68 -4.94 0.89 14.99
N ASP A 69 -4.86 -0.36 14.53
CA ASP A 69 -3.58 -0.99 14.23
C ASP A 69 -3.07 -0.69 12.83
N HIS A 70 -3.93 -0.27 11.91
CA HIS A 70 -3.55 -0.08 10.50
C HIS A 70 -2.86 1.25 10.23
N GLY A 71 -3.19 2.29 10.99
CA GLY A 71 -2.56 3.59 10.83
C GLY A 71 -1.07 3.58 11.17
N ILE A 72 -0.64 2.65 12.02
CA ILE A 72 0.75 2.52 12.43
C ILE A 72 1.62 2.05 11.27
N GLY A 73 1.13 1.10 10.48
CA GLY A 73 1.87 0.58 9.32
C GLY A 73 2.17 1.65 8.29
N VAL A 74 1.18 2.49 7.96
CA VAL A 74 1.37 3.57 7.00
C VAL A 74 2.37 4.60 7.52
N ARG A 75 2.27 4.97 8.80
CA ARG A 75 3.20 5.92 9.41
C ARG A 75 4.63 5.38 9.41
N SER A 76 4.81 4.09 9.69
CA SER A 76 6.12 3.45 9.63
C SER A 76 6.70 3.49 8.23
N ILE A 77 5.88 3.23 7.22
CA ILE A 77 6.32 3.29 5.82
C ILE A 77 6.83 4.68 5.49
N ILE A 78 6.04 5.71 5.80
CA ILE A 78 6.39 7.09 5.52
C ILE A 78 7.67 7.50 6.27
N SER A 79 7.79 7.10 7.53
CA SER A 79 8.95 7.40 8.35
C SER A 79 10.23 6.85 7.75
N VAL A 80 10.20 5.61 7.27
CA VAL A 80 11.36 5.00 6.63
C VAL A 80 11.72 5.74 5.34
N ILE A 81 10.73 6.08 4.51
CA ILE A 81 10.97 6.78 3.27
C ILE A 81 11.59 8.15 3.53
N GLU A 82 11.08 8.90 4.51
CA GLU A 82 11.61 10.20 4.87
C GLU A 82 13.04 10.11 5.40
N LYS A 83 13.34 9.05 6.14
CA LYS A 83 14.69 8.82 6.66
C LYS A 83 15.73 8.70 5.54
N TYR A 84 15.34 8.16 4.39
CA TYR A 84 16.22 8.01 3.23
C TYR A 84 16.06 9.13 2.23
N ASN A 85 15.34 10.20 2.58
CA ASN A 85 15.07 11.33 1.67
C ASN A 85 14.38 10.87 0.38
N GLY A 86 13.52 9.87 0.51
CA GLY A 86 12.80 9.32 -0.63
C GLY A 86 11.50 10.06 -0.92
N ILE A 87 10.82 9.59 -1.95
CA ILE A 87 9.50 10.11 -2.33
C ILE A 87 8.52 8.95 -2.31
N TYR A 88 7.23 9.27 -2.13
CA TYR A 88 6.18 8.26 -2.11
C TYR A 88 4.87 8.83 -2.62
N ALA A 89 3.96 7.93 -3.01
CA ALA A 89 2.61 8.29 -3.38
C ALA A 89 1.66 7.13 -3.05
N PHE A 90 0.46 7.47 -2.64
CA PHE A 90 -0.64 6.53 -2.45
C PHE A 90 -1.81 7.03 -3.30
N PHE A 91 -2.43 6.14 -4.08
CA PHE A 91 -3.59 6.53 -4.87
C PHE A 91 -4.42 5.30 -5.25
N THR A 92 -5.61 5.54 -5.75
CA THR A 92 -6.49 4.47 -6.27
C THR A 92 -6.80 4.74 -7.72
N LYS A 93 -6.98 3.66 -8.48
CA LYS A 93 -7.40 3.73 -9.87
C LYS A 93 -8.08 2.41 -10.25
N ASP A 94 -9.29 2.51 -10.80
CA ASP A 94 -10.02 1.35 -11.34
C ASP A 94 -10.14 0.17 -10.36
N GLY A 95 -10.43 0.46 -9.08
CA GLY A 95 -10.62 -0.57 -8.07
C GLY A 95 -9.34 -1.14 -7.50
N THR A 96 -8.21 -0.50 -7.78
CA THR A 96 -6.90 -0.93 -7.29
C THR A 96 -6.24 0.18 -6.50
N PHE A 97 -5.67 -0.17 -5.36
CA PHE A 97 -4.90 0.73 -4.52
C PHE A 97 -3.42 0.60 -4.85
N TYR A 98 -2.76 1.73 -5.04
CA TYR A 98 -1.34 1.77 -5.40
C TYR A 98 -0.52 2.45 -4.34
N PHE A 99 0.61 1.85 -4.01
CA PHE A 99 1.66 2.45 -3.22
C PHE A 99 2.93 2.48 -4.07
N GLN A 100 3.53 3.64 -4.21
CA GLN A 100 4.78 3.81 -4.95
C GLN A 100 5.77 4.57 -4.09
N ALA A 101 7.01 4.15 -4.10
CA ALA A 101 8.08 4.83 -3.37
C ALA A 101 9.39 4.66 -4.10
N CYS A 102 10.27 5.66 -3.98
CA CYS A 102 11.65 5.59 -4.47
C CYS A 102 12.58 6.11 -3.36
N ILE A 103 13.53 5.30 -2.98
CA ILE A 103 14.47 5.64 -1.89
C ILE A 103 15.93 5.42 -2.30
#